data_20c2843f6251bfa8fc3099d90eb7f2cd
#
_entry.id   20c2843f6251bfa8fc3099d90eb7f2cd
#
_cell.length_a   1.000
_cell.length_b   1.000
_cell.length_c   1.000
_cell.angle_alpha   90.00
_cell.angle_beta   90.00
_cell.angle_gamma   90.00
#
_symmetry.space_group_name_H-M   'P 1'
#
loop_
_entity.id
_entity.type
_entity.pdbx_description
1 polymer ?
#
loop_
_entity_poly.entity_id
_entity_poly.type
_entity_poly.pdbx_seq_one_letter_code
_entity_poly.pdbx_strand_id
1 'polypeptide(L)'
;MSVDKVDKRLLGPVLAGFFIMGFCDMVAPITGRIAAEFPPGQQAAVSFLPTMVFLWFLVLSTPVAALMNRWGRKATALLGYGFTVAGLMTPYAAGADCALGWYFAGFGLLGVGNTAIQVAVNPLLATIVPGERMTSYLTVGQIFRNTSLLLLAPIVTGLVAATGSWRLLLPIYAGLTVVGGLWLQLTPVPEPAQRERSAGLADCFCLLKNRAVLLSTLGVACFIAADVGIGFLSVRLIDNPSSILTTTGFYACRIVGTLIGAWVLVKVSDVKYLTWNMAGALALCAALLFVRNEAAIYAAVGVLGFAMACVFATFYAVATKAVPENANEVAGLMIMAISAGAVSGPVCGVIVRAWGNPHLGMLFVAACVAYMLWASIQLKMKN
;
A
#
# COMPACT_ATOMS: atom_id res chain seq x y z
N MET A 1 -27.69 7.08 -11.74
CA MET A 1 -27.09 8.37 -12.19
C MET A 1 -25.84 8.01 -12.96
N SER A 2 -25.81 8.25 -14.26
CA SER A 2 -24.56 8.09 -15.05
C SER A 2 -23.60 9.22 -14.64
N VAL A 3 -22.48 8.85 -14.02
CA VAL A 3 -21.43 9.82 -13.69
C VAL A 3 -20.57 10.03 -14.95
N ASP A 4 -21.09 10.82 -15.90
CA ASP A 4 -20.35 11.14 -17.13
C ASP A 4 -19.22 12.15 -16.90
N LYS A 5 -19.25 12.89 -15.81
CA LYS A 5 -18.23 13.88 -15.44
C LYS A 5 -17.82 13.73 -13.98
N VAL A 6 -16.50 13.68 -13.77
CA VAL A 6 -15.92 13.68 -12.41
C VAL A 6 -16.13 15.06 -11.78
N ASP A 7 -16.77 15.13 -10.62
CA ASP A 7 -16.84 16.36 -9.85
C ASP A 7 -15.50 16.62 -9.16
N LYS A 8 -14.75 17.57 -9.68
CA LYS A 8 -13.42 17.94 -9.16
C LYS A 8 -13.46 18.42 -7.70
N ARG A 9 -14.61 18.92 -7.21
CA ARG A 9 -14.76 19.39 -5.82
C ARG A 9 -14.75 18.22 -4.84
N LEU A 10 -15.27 17.07 -5.26
CA LEU A 10 -15.30 15.85 -4.45
C LEU A 10 -13.96 15.10 -4.49
N LEU A 11 -13.19 15.25 -5.57
CA LEU A 11 -11.95 14.52 -5.80
C LEU A 11 -10.85 14.93 -4.80
N GLY A 12 -10.72 16.23 -4.52
CA GLY A 12 -9.67 16.76 -3.64
C GLY A 12 -9.62 16.10 -2.26
N PRO A 13 -10.70 16.13 -1.46
CA PRO A 13 -10.71 15.55 -0.12
C PRO A 13 -10.54 14.02 -0.12
N VAL A 14 -10.99 13.32 -1.17
CA VAL A 14 -10.78 11.87 -1.30
C VAL A 14 -9.31 11.57 -1.63
N LEU A 15 -8.67 12.35 -2.50
CA LEU A 15 -7.23 12.21 -2.79
C LEU A 15 -6.36 12.58 -1.58
N ALA A 16 -6.79 13.55 -0.75
CA ALA A 16 -6.14 13.82 0.53
C ALA A 16 -6.19 12.60 1.45
N GLY A 17 -7.25 11.79 1.36
CA GLY A 17 -7.34 10.50 2.06
C GLY A 17 -6.24 9.51 1.64
N PHE A 18 -5.91 9.44 0.36
CA PHE A 18 -4.77 8.63 -0.11
C PHE A 18 -3.42 9.16 0.40
N PHE A 19 -3.26 10.48 0.49
CA PHE A 19 -2.05 11.08 1.07
C PHE A 19 -1.89 10.69 2.54
N ILE A 20 -2.97 10.82 3.35
CA ILE A 20 -2.99 10.44 4.77
C ILE A 20 -2.77 8.92 4.92
N MET A 21 -3.35 8.11 4.04
CA MET A 21 -3.13 6.66 4.01
C MET A 21 -1.64 6.28 3.95
N GLY A 22 -0.82 7.10 3.28
CA GLY A 22 0.63 6.89 3.20
C GLY A 22 1.38 7.18 4.50
N PHE A 23 0.77 7.80 5.52
CA PHE A 23 1.48 8.10 6.77
C PHE A 23 1.90 6.85 7.54
N CYS A 24 1.19 5.74 7.43
CA CYS A 24 1.62 4.49 8.05
C CYS A 24 2.88 3.90 7.40
N ASP A 25 3.12 4.21 6.13
CA ASP A 25 4.29 3.72 5.40
C ASP A 25 5.60 4.31 5.96
N MET A 26 5.52 5.40 6.76
CA MET A 26 6.66 5.98 7.47
C MET A 26 7.25 5.07 8.55
N VAL A 27 6.45 4.14 9.12
CA VAL A 27 6.86 3.34 10.28
C VAL A 27 8.13 2.56 10.00
N ALA A 28 8.22 1.91 8.85
CA ALA A 28 9.41 1.14 8.48
C ALA A 28 10.67 2.02 8.33
N PRO A 29 10.68 3.14 7.57
CA PRO A 29 11.84 4.03 7.48
C PRO A 29 12.29 4.65 8.79
N ILE A 30 11.38 4.98 9.72
CA ILE A 30 11.76 5.61 10.99
C ILE A 30 12.14 4.61 12.08
N THR A 31 11.91 3.30 11.86
CA THR A 31 12.25 2.25 12.85
C THR A 31 13.70 2.32 13.31
N GLY A 32 14.64 2.60 12.40
CA GLY A 32 16.06 2.76 12.75
C GLY A 32 16.33 3.94 13.70
N ARG A 33 15.59 5.06 13.56
CA ARG A 33 15.70 6.22 14.45
C ARG A 33 15.12 5.91 15.83
N ILE A 34 13.99 5.20 15.87
CA ILE A 34 13.38 4.74 17.12
C ILE A 34 14.34 3.77 17.84
N ALA A 35 14.92 2.82 17.09
CA ALA A 35 15.86 1.85 17.66
C ALA A 35 17.07 2.53 18.34
N ALA A 36 17.55 3.64 17.79
CA ALA A 36 18.65 4.40 18.35
C ALA A 36 18.32 5.07 19.72
N GLU A 37 17.03 5.23 20.05
CA GLU A 37 16.56 5.76 21.34
C GLU A 37 16.53 4.70 22.44
N PHE A 38 16.68 3.40 22.11
CA PHE A 38 16.54 2.28 23.04
C PHE A 38 17.84 1.49 23.25
N PRO A 39 18.03 0.88 24.44
CA PRO A 39 19.18 0.02 24.72
C PRO A 39 19.28 -1.16 23.74
N PRO A 40 20.50 -1.69 23.47
CA PRO A 40 20.71 -2.79 22.52
C PRO A 40 19.79 -4.00 22.72
N GLY A 41 19.44 -4.34 23.98
CA GLY A 41 18.53 -5.45 24.29
C GLY A 41 17.09 -5.24 23.82
N GLN A 42 16.66 -4.00 23.57
CA GLN A 42 15.30 -3.67 23.10
C GLN A 42 15.23 -3.41 21.60
N GLN A 43 16.36 -3.15 20.93
CA GLN A 43 16.39 -2.80 19.49
C GLN A 43 15.82 -3.91 18.61
N ALA A 44 15.97 -5.17 18.99
CA ALA A 44 15.36 -6.29 18.29
C ALA A 44 13.82 -6.20 18.31
N ALA A 45 13.23 -5.79 19.46
CA ALA A 45 11.78 -5.61 19.56
C ALA A 45 11.28 -4.43 18.73
N VAL A 46 12.05 -3.34 18.61
CA VAL A 46 11.69 -2.18 17.74
C VAL A 46 11.49 -2.59 16.29
N SER A 47 12.25 -3.58 15.80
CA SER A 47 12.13 -4.07 14.42
C SER A 47 10.76 -4.68 14.08
N PHE A 48 9.94 -5.03 15.10
CA PHE A 48 8.58 -5.55 14.91
C PHE A 48 7.52 -4.44 14.73
N LEU A 49 7.85 -3.16 14.94
CA LEU A 49 6.89 -2.06 14.79
C LEU A 49 6.18 -2.04 13.41
N PRO A 50 6.87 -2.22 12.27
CA PRO A 50 6.18 -2.28 10.97
C PRO A 50 5.23 -3.49 10.86
N THR A 51 5.55 -4.62 11.49
CA THR A 51 4.72 -5.82 11.47
C THR A 51 3.37 -5.57 12.14
N MET A 52 3.30 -4.69 13.14
CA MET A 52 2.03 -4.32 13.79
C MET A 52 1.03 -3.72 12.80
N VAL A 53 1.49 -2.94 11.83
CA VAL A 53 0.61 -2.37 10.79
C VAL A 53 0.04 -3.47 9.89
N PHE A 54 0.88 -4.40 9.43
CA PHE A 54 0.45 -5.51 8.57
C PHE A 54 -0.52 -6.47 9.27
N LEU A 55 -0.35 -6.66 10.58
CA LEU A 55 -1.25 -7.49 11.40
C LEU A 55 -2.69 -6.96 11.34
N TRP A 56 -2.87 -5.65 11.45
CA TRP A 56 -4.21 -5.05 11.42
C TRP A 56 -4.87 -5.13 10.04
N PHE A 57 -4.11 -5.10 8.96
CA PHE A 57 -4.65 -5.40 7.63
C PHE A 57 -5.23 -6.81 7.55
N LEU A 58 -4.57 -7.80 8.18
CA LEU A 58 -5.07 -9.16 8.20
C LEU A 58 -6.36 -9.30 9.02
N VAL A 59 -6.37 -8.71 10.22
CA VAL A 59 -7.41 -8.94 11.23
C VAL A 59 -8.65 -8.06 11.00
N LEU A 60 -8.46 -6.78 10.65
CA LEU A 60 -9.53 -5.78 10.64
C LEU A 60 -10.12 -5.47 9.26
N SER A 61 -9.48 -5.82 8.16
CA SER A 61 -9.96 -5.38 6.83
C SER A 61 -11.37 -5.85 6.52
N THR A 62 -11.69 -7.11 6.77
CA THR A 62 -13.05 -7.65 6.56
C THR A 62 -14.06 -7.17 7.61
N PRO A 63 -13.76 -7.08 8.92
CA PRO A 63 -14.64 -6.43 9.89
C PRO A 63 -14.94 -4.96 9.54
N VAL A 64 -13.94 -4.19 9.10
CA VAL A 64 -14.13 -2.80 8.70
C VAL A 64 -15.00 -2.70 7.43
N ALA A 65 -14.85 -3.62 6.47
CA ALA A 65 -15.73 -3.67 5.30
C ALA A 65 -17.18 -3.91 5.69
N ALA A 66 -17.43 -4.81 6.65
CA ALA A 66 -18.77 -5.04 7.19
C ALA A 66 -19.31 -3.81 7.95
N LEU A 67 -18.46 -3.13 8.72
CA LEU A 67 -18.80 -1.88 9.41
C LEU A 67 -19.18 -0.78 8.41
N MET A 68 -18.43 -0.68 7.31
CA MET A 68 -18.64 0.31 6.24
C MET A 68 -20.03 0.15 5.58
N ASN A 69 -20.59 -1.07 5.52
CA ASN A 69 -21.95 -1.30 5.03
C ASN A 69 -23.02 -0.69 5.93
N ARG A 70 -22.74 -0.53 7.23
CA ARG A 70 -23.66 0.07 8.20
C ARG A 70 -23.49 1.58 8.34
N TRP A 71 -22.26 2.04 8.42
CA TRP A 71 -21.92 3.44 8.74
C TRP A 71 -21.63 4.29 7.50
N GLY A 72 -21.42 3.65 6.35
CA GLY A 72 -21.00 4.31 5.12
C GLY A 72 -19.48 4.44 4.99
N ARG A 73 -19.07 4.76 3.78
CA ARG A 73 -17.64 4.85 3.40
C ARG A 73 -16.96 6.06 4.03
N LYS A 74 -17.63 7.21 4.00
CA LYS A 74 -17.13 8.48 4.58
C LYS A 74 -16.96 8.38 6.09
N ALA A 75 -17.96 7.88 6.82
CA ALA A 75 -17.89 7.73 8.27
C ALA A 75 -16.77 6.76 8.68
N THR A 76 -16.60 5.65 7.94
CA THR A 76 -15.52 4.69 8.18
C THR A 76 -14.13 5.31 7.94
N ALA A 77 -13.97 6.12 6.89
CA ALA A 77 -12.71 6.84 6.64
C ALA A 77 -12.40 7.83 7.77
N LEU A 78 -13.40 8.60 8.23
CA LEU A 78 -13.26 9.55 9.34
C LEU A 78 -12.91 8.87 10.66
N LEU A 79 -13.50 7.70 10.94
CA LEU A 79 -13.10 6.86 12.08
C LEU A 79 -11.62 6.47 11.97
N GLY A 80 -11.19 6.05 10.78
CA GLY A 80 -9.78 5.74 10.50
C GLY A 80 -8.84 6.93 10.75
N TYR A 81 -9.27 8.14 10.38
CA TYR A 81 -8.50 9.37 10.66
C TYR A 81 -8.38 9.62 12.17
N GLY A 82 -9.45 9.40 12.94
CA GLY A 82 -9.42 9.51 14.40
C GLY A 82 -8.40 8.56 15.03
N PHE A 83 -8.39 7.29 14.63
CA PHE A 83 -7.38 6.32 15.09
C PHE A 83 -5.97 6.69 14.63
N THR A 84 -5.81 7.23 13.42
CA THR A 84 -4.51 7.70 12.92
C THR A 84 -3.97 8.84 13.78
N VAL A 85 -4.79 9.85 14.11
CA VAL A 85 -4.41 10.96 15.00
C VAL A 85 -4.03 10.43 16.38
N ALA A 86 -4.88 9.57 16.97
CA ALA A 86 -4.60 8.97 18.28
C ALA A 86 -3.29 8.16 18.24
N GLY A 87 -3.08 7.37 17.20
CA GLY A 87 -1.88 6.56 17.03
C GLY A 87 -0.60 7.38 16.92
N LEU A 88 -0.62 8.48 16.17
CA LEU A 88 0.53 9.39 16.03
C LEU A 88 0.80 10.17 17.32
N MET A 89 -0.25 10.61 18.01
CA MET A 89 -0.11 11.41 19.23
C MET A 89 0.29 10.58 20.46
N THR A 90 -0.01 9.29 20.49
CA THR A 90 0.29 8.40 21.64
C THR A 90 1.78 8.39 22.00
N PRO A 91 2.74 8.05 21.13
CA PRO A 91 4.16 8.08 21.48
C PRO A 91 4.69 9.51 21.62
N TYR A 92 4.08 10.50 20.96
CA TYR A 92 4.48 11.91 21.10
C TYR A 92 4.13 12.46 22.49
N ALA A 93 2.89 12.24 22.94
CA ALA A 93 2.41 12.70 24.25
C ALA A 93 3.11 11.99 25.43
N ALA A 94 3.57 10.76 25.22
CA ALA A 94 4.33 10.02 26.22
C ALA A 94 5.74 10.60 26.48
N GLY A 95 6.24 11.49 25.62
CA GLY A 95 7.53 12.15 25.79
C GLY A 95 8.72 11.42 25.16
N ALA A 96 9.90 12.04 25.26
CA ALA A 96 11.11 11.53 24.60
C ALA A 96 11.62 10.23 25.26
N ASP A 97 11.50 10.12 26.57
CA ASP A 97 11.98 8.97 27.36
C ASP A 97 10.89 7.90 27.56
N CYS A 98 9.90 7.85 26.66
CA CYS A 98 8.79 6.91 26.80
C CYS A 98 9.23 5.46 26.61
N ALA A 99 8.59 4.56 27.36
CA ALA A 99 8.81 3.12 27.19
C ALA A 99 8.39 2.66 25.77
N LEU A 100 9.06 1.64 25.24
CA LEU A 100 8.81 1.06 23.92
C LEU A 100 7.33 0.67 23.72
N GLY A 101 6.62 0.30 24.77
CA GLY A 101 5.19 -0.01 24.74
C GLY A 101 4.31 1.12 24.18
N TRP A 102 4.69 2.39 24.36
CA TRP A 102 3.96 3.54 23.79
C TRP A 102 4.07 3.58 22.27
N TYR A 103 5.22 3.20 21.69
CA TYR A 103 5.37 3.06 20.26
C TYR A 103 4.53 1.92 19.70
N PHE A 104 4.50 0.75 20.40
CA PHE A 104 3.64 -0.37 20.01
C PHE A 104 2.15 0.01 20.06
N ALA A 105 1.71 0.67 21.13
CA ALA A 105 0.34 1.14 21.26
C ALA A 105 -0.02 2.16 20.18
N GLY A 106 0.83 3.17 19.99
CA GLY A 106 0.61 4.22 18.99
C GLY A 106 0.60 3.69 17.56
N PHE A 107 1.57 2.89 17.18
CA PHE A 107 1.63 2.34 15.81
C PHE A 107 0.63 1.19 15.61
N GLY A 108 0.21 0.51 16.69
CA GLY A 108 -0.96 -0.35 16.65
C GLY A 108 -2.23 0.41 16.29
N LEU A 109 -2.52 1.52 16.97
CA LEU A 109 -3.65 2.40 16.66
C LEU A 109 -3.54 3.00 15.25
N LEU A 110 -2.33 3.40 14.83
CA LEU A 110 -2.07 3.87 13.48
C LEU A 110 -2.42 2.79 12.44
N GLY A 111 -2.07 1.54 12.69
CA GLY A 111 -2.39 0.39 11.84
C GLY A 111 -3.89 0.14 11.74
N VAL A 112 -4.62 0.21 12.87
CA VAL A 112 -6.09 0.15 12.92
C VAL A 112 -6.70 1.27 12.07
N GLY A 113 -6.27 2.51 12.28
CA GLY A 113 -6.72 3.68 11.53
C GLY A 113 -6.45 3.54 10.04
N ASN A 114 -5.24 3.14 9.68
CA ASN A 114 -4.86 2.98 8.28
C ASN A 114 -5.64 1.86 7.58
N THR A 115 -5.93 0.76 8.28
CA THR A 115 -6.80 -0.29 7.74
C THR A 115 -8.18 0.27 7.39
N ALA A 116 -8.78 1.04 8.29
CA ALA A 116 -10.08 1.67 8.06
C ALA A 116 -10.04 2.66 6.87
N ILE A 117 -9.00 3.48 6.79
CA ILE A 117 -8.80 4.42 5.68
C ILE A 117 -8.66 3.67 4.35
N GLN A 118 -7.80 2.66 4.28
CA GLN A 118 -7.55 1.91 3.04
C GLN A 118 -8.79 1.16 2.55
N VAL A 119 -9.54 0.55 3.46
CA VAL A 119 -10.79 -0.15 3.12
C VAL A 119 -11.85 0.82 2.62
N ALA A 120 -11.95 2.04 3.19
CA ALA A 120 -13.02 2.99 2.88
C ALA A 120 -12.70 3.91 1.70
N VAL A 121 -11.48 4.46 1.60
CA VAL A 121 -11.13 5.51 0.63
C VAL A 121 -11.12 4.97 -0.82
N ASN A 122 -10.70 3.72 -1.04
CA ASN A 122 -10.70 3.11 -2.37
C ASN A 122 -12.13 3.02 -2.97
N PRO A 123 -13.14 2.41 -2.29
CA PRO A 123 -14.50 2.40 -2.83
C PRO A 123 -15.18 3.79 -2.76
N LEU A 124 -14.76 4.69 -1.86
CA LEU A 124 -15.23 6.08 -1.84
C LEU A 124 -14.82 6.80 -3.13
N LEU A 125 -13.59 6.61 -3.59
CA LEU A 125 -13.13 7.13 -4.89
C LEU A 125 -13.96 6.56 -6.05
N ALA A 126 -14.25 5.26 -6.00
CA ALA A 126 -15.05 4.58 -7.03
C ALA A 126 -16.50 5.10 -7.13
N THR A 127 -17.04 5.78 -6.10
CA THR A 127 -18.38 6.39 -6.18
C THR A 127 -18.42 7.72 -6.94
N ILE A 128 -17.29 8.42 -7.02
CA ILE A 128 -17.20 9.77 -7.61
C ILE A 128 -16.57 9.79 -9.00
N VAL A 129 -16.08 8.64 -9.46
CA VAL A 129 -15.45 8.52 -10.79
C VAL A 129 -16.19 7.51 -11.67
N PRO A 130 -16.24 7.72 -13.02
CA PRO A 130 -16.82 6.74 -13.93
C PRO A 130 -16.09 5.40 -13.87
N GLY A 131 -16.83 4.29 -13.92
CA GLY A 131 -16.26 2.94 -13.83
C GLY A 131 -15.16 2.64 -14.86
N GLU A 132 -15.28 3.19 -16.07
CA GLU A 132 -14.26 3.07 -17.13
C GLU A 132 -12.92 3.71 -16.75
N ARG A 133 -12.94 4.79 -15.95
CA ARG A 133 -11.75 5.52 -15.50
C ARG A 133 -11.30 5.18 -14.08
N MET A 134 -11.98 4.25 -13.44
CA MET A 134 -11.74 3.90 -12.04
C MET A 134 -10.28 3.52 -11.79
N THR A 135 -9.69 2.67 -12.64
CA THR A 135 -8.29 2.22 -12.51
C THR A 135 -7.32 3.39 -12.61
N SER A 136 -7.54 4.31 -13.56
CA SER A 136 -6.71 5.51 -13.72
C SER A 136 -6.76 6.39 -12.47
N TYR A 137 -7.94 6.66 -11.91
CA TYR A 137 -8.07 7.49 -10.71
C TYR A 137 -7.57 6.80 -9.43
N LEU A 138 -7.73 5.49 -9.28
CA LEU A 138 -7.09 4.72 -8.21
C LEU A 138 -5.56 4.82 -8.32
N THR A 139 -5.03 4.76 -9.54
CA THR A 139 -3.60 4.95 -9.80
C THR A 139 -3.15 6.36 -9.41
N VAL A 140 -3.93 7.40 -9.73
CA VAL A 140 -3.68 8.77 -9.25
C VAL A 140 -3.68 8.83 -7.72
N GLY A 141 -4.63 8.16 -7.05
CA GLY A 141 -4.64 8.04 -5.59
C GLY A 141 -3.33 7.47 -5.04
N GLN A 142 -2.76 6.45 -5.68
CA GLN A 142 -1.47 5.89 -5.26
C GLN A 142 -0.30 6.88 -5.44
N ILE A 143 -0.38 7.85 -6.38
CA ILE A 143 0.61 8.93 -6.47
C ILE A 143 0.58 9.77 -5.20
N PHE A 144 -0.60 10.17 -4.72
CA PHE A 144 -0.75 10.93 -3.48
C PHE A 144 -0.21 10.16 -2.27
N ARG A 145 -0.49 8.85 -2.17
CA ARG A 145 0.09 7.99 -1.13
C ARG A 145 1.61 7.96 -1.20
N ASN A 146 2.18 7.71 -2.38
CA ASN A 146 3.63 7.63 -2.55
C ASN A 146 4.31 8.99 -2.33
N THR A 147 3.63 10.10 -2.61
CA THR A 147 4.13 11.45 -2.34
C THR A 147 4.35 11.68 -0.84
N SER A 148 3.47 11.17 0.03
CA SER A 148 3.66 11.30 1.48
C SER A 148 4.93 10.59 1.96
N LEU A 149 5.25 9.43 1.38
CA LEU A 149 6.48 8.70 1.68
C LEU A 149 7.73 9.38 1.09
N LEU A 150 7.63 9.94 -0.12
CA LEU A 150 8.72 10.70 -0.75
C LEU A 150 9.09 11.93 0.08
N LEU A 151 8.10 12.61 0.65
CA LEU A 151 8.31 13.80 1.48
C LEU A 151 8.86 13.46 2.88
N LEU A 152 8.80 12.21 3.31
CA LEU A 152 9.23 11.79 4.65
C LEU A 152 10.70 12.15 4.93
N ALA A 153 11.61 11.77 4.04
CA ALA A 153 13.05 11.97 4.25
C ALA A 153 13.43 13.47 4.35
N PRO A 154 13.01 14.35 3.42
CA PRO A 154 13.31 15.78 3.53
C PRO A 154 12.64 16.43 4.75
N ILE A 155 11.40 16.04 5.10
CA ILE A 155 10.72 16.57 6.30
C ILE A 155 11.50 16.16 7.56
N VAL A 156 11.84 14.88 7.71
CA VAL A 156 12.59 14.39 8.88
C VAL A 156 13.96 15.04 8.98
N THR A 157 14.68 15.18 7.86
CA THR A 157 15.99 15.85 7.84
C THR A 157 15.89 17.31 8.23
N GLY A 158 14.90 18.03 7.67
CA GLY A 158 14.63 19.43 8.01
C GLY A 158 14.25 19.63 9.48
N LEU A 159 13.42 18.76 10.03
CA LEU A 159 13.03 18.81 11.45
C LEU A 159 14.21 18.58 12.38
N VAL A 160 15.03 17.57 12.09
CA VAL A 160 16.26 17.29 12.88
C VAL A 160 17.23 18.46 12.80
N ALA A 161 17.42 19.07 11.63
CA ALA A 161 18.29 20.23 11.47
C ALA A 161 17.77 21.47 12.23
N ALA A 162 16.45 21.70 12.24
CA ALA A 162 15.84 22.88 12.84
C ALA A 162 15.61 22.75 14.35
N THR A 163 15.32 21.54 14.86
CA THR A 163 14.84 21.33 16.23
C THR A 163 15.61 20.27 17.03
N GLY A 164 16.55 19.56 16.36
CA GLY A 164 17.27 18.43 16.95
C GLY A 164 16.41 17.14 17.09
N SER A 165 15.11 17.16 16.72
CA SER A 165 14.20 16.02 16.93
C SER A 165 13.38 15.68 15.69
N TRP A 166 13.35 14.40 15.34
CA TRP A 166 12.46 13.87 14.30
C TRP A 166 11.01 13.72 14.80
N ARG A 167 10.79 13.66 16.12
CA ARG A 167 9.48 13.32 16.75
C ARG A 167 8.38 14.31 16.41
N LEU A 168 8.72 15.56 16.05
CA LEU A 168 7.76 16.56 15.57
C LEU A 168 7.06 16.14 14.27
N LEU A 169 7.56 15.14 13.54
CA LEU A 169 6.85 14.54 12.42
C LEU A 169 5.46 14.02 12.85
N LEU A 170 5.36 13.44 14.05
CA LEU A 170 4.14 12.82 14.54
C LEU A 170 2.98 13.81 14.69
N PRO A 171 3.12 14.95 15.42
CA PRO A 171 2.06 15.95 15.50
C PRO A 171 1.81 16.67 14.18
N ILE A 172 2.80 16.84 13.31
CA ILE A 172 2.60 17.41 11.97
C ILE A 172 1.66 16.50 11.14
N TYR A 173 1.93 15.19 11.10
CA TYR A 173 1.08 14.23 10.38
C TYR A 173 -0.30 14.11 11.03
N ALA A 174 -0.39 14.17 12.36
CA ALA A 174 -1.67 14.23 13.08
C ALA A 174 -2.47 15.48 12.68
N GLY A 175 -1.85 16.66 12.64
CA GLY A 175 -2.47 17.90 12.21
C GLY A 175 -2.97 17.85 10.76
N LEU A 176 -2.15 17.34 9.84
CA LEU A 176 -2.56 17.12 8.44
C LEU A 176 -3.75 16.15 8.35
N THR A 177 -3.77 15.10 9.19
CA THR A 177 -4.90 14.16 9.25
C THR A 177 -6.18 14.83 9.74
N VAL A 178 -6.09 15.72 10.75
CA VAL A 178 -7.24 16.50 11.24
C VAL A 178 -7.76 17.41 10.13
N VAL A 179 -6.88 18.15 9.46
CA VAL A 179 -7.26 19.04 8.34
C VAL A 179 -7.93 18.26 7.22
N GLY A 180 -7.35 17.13 6.79
CA GLY A 180 -7.93 16.28 5.77
C GLY A 180 -9.27 15.66 6.19
N GLY A 181 -9.40 15.29 7.47
CA GLY A 181 -10.65 14.80 8.07
C GLY A 181 -11.76 15.84 8.07
N LEU A 182 -11.45 17.06 8.49
CA LEU A 182 -12.39 18.20 8.44
C LEU A 182 -12.80 18.51 7.00
N TRP A 183 -11.85 18.50 6.06
CA TRP A 183 -12.16 18.71 4.65
C TRP A 183 -13.10 17.63 4.11
N LEU A 184 -12.82 16.35 4.38
CA LEU A 184 -13.70 15.27 3.99
C LEU A 184 -15.08 15.38 4.68
N GLN A 185 -15.12 15.73 5.98
CA GLN A 185 -16.36 15.89 6.74
C GLN A 185 -17.28 16.96 6.14
N LEU A 186 -16.72 18.10 5.74
CA LEU A 186 -17.46 19.21 5.16
C LEU A 186 -17.88 18.98 3.70
N THR A 187 -17.32 17.97 3.04
CA THR A 187 -17.60 17.68 1.62
C THR A 187 -18.79 16.72 1.51
N PRO A 188 -19.85 17.06 0.76
CA PRO A 188 -21.01 16.19 0.56
C PRO A 188 -20.72 15.10 -0.48
N VAL A 189 -19.93 14.10 -0.11
CA VAL A 189 -19.64 12.94 -0.98
C VAL A 189 -20.88 12.06 -1.05
N PRO A 190 -21.40 11.73 -2.26
CA PRO A 190 -22.51 10.81 -2.41
C PRO A 190 -22.11 9.41 -1.96
N GLU A 191 -22.95 8.79 -1.18
CA GLU A 191 -22.75 7.40 -0.75
C GLU A 191 -23.87 6.52 -1.33
N PRO A 192 -23.57 5.26 -1.69
CA PRO A 192 -24.61 4.32 -2.06
C PRO A 192 -25.56 4.12 -0.87
N ALA A 193 -26.84 3.82 -1.18
CA ALA A 193 -27.81 3.51 -0.15
C ALA A 193 -27.30 2.39 0.78
N GLN A 194 -27.43 2.60 2.08
CA GLN A 194 -27.02 1.61 3.08
C GLN A 194 -27.84 0.33 2.86
N ARG A 195 -27.16 -0.81 2.88
CA ARG A 195 -27.86 -2.10 2.77
C ARG A 195 -28.56 -2.41 4.09
N GLU A 196 -29.85 -2.77 4.02
CA GLU A 196 -30.62 -3.22 5.18
C GLU A 196 -30.02 -4.47 5.83
N ARG A 197 -29.39 -5.35 5.05
CA ARG A 197 -28.61 -6.48 5.54
C ARG A 197 -27.11 -6.14 5.47
N SER A 198 -26.50 -5.95 6.62
CA SER A 198 -25.05 -5.85 6.67
C SER A 198 -24.46 -7.22 6.27
N ALA A 199 -23.69 -7.23 5.18
CA ALA A 199 -22.91 -8.41 4.82
C ALA A 199 -22.01 -8.79 6.00
N GLY A 200 -22.09 -10.06 6.42
CA GLY A 200 -21.24 -10.59 7.49
C GLY A 200 -19.82 -10.87 6.99
N LEU A 201 -18.92 -11.25 7.92
CA LEU A 201 -17.59 -11.70 7.56
C LEU A 201 -17.59 -12.86 6.56
N ALA A 202 -18.55 -13.79 6.71
CA ALA A 202 -18.73 -14.92 5.81
C ALA A 202 -19.02 -14.48 4.36
N ASP A 203 -19.77 -13.40 4.17
CA ASP A 203 -20.12 -12.89 2.85
C ASP A 203 -18.89 -12.35 2.10
N CYS A 204 -17.97 -11.72 2.82
CA CYS A 204 -16.69 -11.30 2.24
C CYS A 204 -15.93 -12.51 1.67
N PHE A 205 -15.79 -13.59 2.45
CA PHE A 205 -15.08 -14.80 1.99
C PHE A 205 -15.85 -15.57 0.92
N CYS A 206 -17.18 -15.51 0.90
CA CYS A 206 -17.98 -16.10 -0.17
C CYS A 206 -17.66 -15.50 -1.55
N LEU A 207 -17.22 -14.24 -1.61
CA LEU A 207 -16.81 -13.61 -2.87
C LEU A 207 -15.58 -14.27 -3.50
N LEU A 208 -14.74 -14.98 -2.74
CA LEU A 208 -13.62 -15.75 -3.27
C LEU A 208 -14.08 -16.92 -4.16
N LYS A 209 -15.37 -17.30 -4.14
CA LYS A 209 -15.95 -18.23 -5.13
C LYS A 209 -15.99 -17.60 -6.54
N ASN A 210 -16.04 -16.26 -6.62
CA ASN A 210 -15.92 -15.57 -7.91
C ASN A 210 -14.45 -15.61 -8.34
N ARG A 211 -14.19 -16.23 -9.51
CA ARG A 211 -12.85 -16.43 -10.05
C ARG A 211 -12.07 -15.11 -10.22
N ALA A 212 -12.73 -14.03 -10.67
CA ALA A 212 -12.06 -12.74 -10.86
C ALA A 212 -11.63 -12.13 -9.53
N VAL A 213 -12.49 -12.22 -8.49
CA VAL A 213 -12.18 -11.76 -7.14
C VAL A 213 -11.03 -12.58 -6.54
N LEU A 214 -11.09 -13.91 -6.63
CA LEU A 214 -10.03 -14.79 -6.12
C LEU A 214 -8.68 -14.51 -6.77
N LEU A 215 -8.63 -14.49 -8.11
CA LEU A 215 -7.38 -14.25 -8.84
C LEU A 215 -6.81 -12.85 -8.53
N SER A 216 -7.67 -11.85 -8.38
CA SER A 216 -7.25 -10.49 -8.04
C SER A 216 -6.77 -10.39 -6.60
N THR A 217 -7.44 -11.03 -5.64
CA THR A 217 -7.03 -11.03 -4.22
C THR A 217 -5.66 -11.69 -4.04
N LEU A 218 -5.45 -12.84 -4.64
CA LEU A 218 -4.15 -13.51 -4.63
C LEU A 218 -3.12 -12.73 -5.45
N GLY A 219 -3.54 -12.03 -6.52
CA GLY A 219 -2.69 -11.13 -7.30
C GLY A 219 -2.16 -9.97 -6.46
N VAL A 220 -3.02 -9.35 -5.65
CA VAL A 220 -2.61 -8.30 -4.70
C VAL A 220 -1.67 -8.87 -3.62
N ALA A 221 -1.96 -10.06 -3.08
CA ALA A 221 -1.07 -10.70 -2.11
C ALA A 221 0.33 -10.94 -2.70
N CYS A 222 0.42 -11.50 -3.91
CA CYS A 222 1.68 -11.70 -4.62
C CYS A 222 2.37 -10.38 -4.98
N PHE A 223 1.59 -9.35 -5.34
CA PHE A 223 2.14 -8.01 -5.62
C PHE A 223 2.84 -7.42 -4.41
N ILE A 224 2.18 -7.39 -3.25
CA ILE A 224 2.77 -6.83 -2.03
C ILE A 224 3.93 -7.70 -1.53
N ALA A 225 3.80 -9.03 -1.66
CA ALA A 225 4.88 -9.94 -1.33
C ALA A 225 6.13 -9.69 -2.21
N ALA A 226 5.95 -9.51 -3.51
CA ALA A 226 7.04 -9.16 -4.42
C ALA A 226 7.63 -7.78 -4.11
N ASP A 227 6.79 -6.78 -3.86
CA ASP A 227 7.19 -5.40 -3.59
C ASP A 227 8.08 -5.30 -2.34
N VAL A 228 7.64 -5.87 -1.23
CA VAL A 228 8.42 -5.94 0.02
C VAL A 228 9.67 -6.79 -0.17
N GLY A 229 9.57 -7.89 -0.92
CA GLY A 229 10.72 -8.75 -1.27
C GLY A 229 11.78 -8.01 -2.08
N ILE A 230 11.38 -7.23 -3.09
CA ILE A 230 12.31 -6.38 -3.86
C ILE A 230 12.97 -5.35 -2.95
N GLY A 231 12.20 -4.66 -2.10
CA GLY A 231 12.76 -3.71 -1.13
C GLY A 231 13.80 -4.35 -0.21
N PHE A 232 13.56 -5.58 0.26
CA PHE A 232 14.49 -6.34 1.10
C PHE A 232 15.77 -6.76 0.34
N LEU A 233 15.62 -7.17 -0.92
CA LEU A 233 16.73 -7.70 -1.73
C LEU A 233 17.54 -6.58 -2.38
N SER A 234 16.93 -5.48 -2.79
CA SER A 234 17.56 -4.40 -3.57
C SER A 234 18.84 -3.88 -2.93
N VAL A 235 18.88 -3.72 -1.62
CA VAL A 235 20.08 -3.29 -0.87
C VAL A 235 21.13 -4.39 -0.69
N ARG A 236 20.83 -5.64 -1.08
CA ARG A 236 21.70 -6.80 -0.93
C ARG A 236 22.22 -7.36 -2.26
N LEU A 237 21.66 -6.90 -3.39
CA LEU A 237 22.10 -7.31 -4.72
C LEU A 237 23.44 -6.69 -5.10
N ILE A 238 23.85 -5.62 -4.44
CA ILE A 238 25.09 -4.88 -4.67
C ILE A 238 25.84 -4.79 -3.34
N ASP A 239 27.07 -5.23 -3.34
CA ASP A 239 27.92 -5.26 -2.14
C ASP A 239 28.77 -3.96 -2.04
N ASN A 240 28.08 -2.82 -1.94
CA ASN A 240 28.73 -1.53 -1.69
C ASN A 240 27.80 -0.55 -0.94
N PRO A 241 28.33 0.53 -0.33
CA PRO A 241 27.55 1.53 0.38
C PRO A 241 26.47 2.22 -0.46
N SER A 242 26.63 2.24 -1.79
CA SER A 242 25.65 2.84 -2.71
C SER A 242 24.43 1.96 -2.97
N SER A 243 24.37 0.75 -2.42
CA SER A 243 23.24 -0.20 -2.61
C SER A 243 21.88 0.38 -2.25
N ILE A 244 21.82 1.36 -1.34
CA ILE A 244 20.58 2.07 -0.99
C ILE A 244 19.98 2.82 -2.20
N LEU A 245 20.79 3.21 -3.18
CA LEU A 245 20.34 3.87 -4.41
C LEU A 245 19.47 2.94 -5.27
N THR A 246 19.64 1.61 -5.13
CA THR A 246 18.80 0.62 -5.83
C THR A 246 17.34 0.74 -5.37
N THR A 247 17.12 0.81 -4.07
CA THR A 247 15.78 1.01 -3.50
C THR A 247 15.21 2.38 -3.89
N THR A 248 16.02 3.43 -3.82
CA THR A 248 15.60 4.78 -4.21
C THR A 248 15.21 4.82 -5.70
N GLY A 249 16.01 4.20 -6.57
CA GLY A 249 15.74 4.08 -8.00
C GLY A 249 14.46 3.30 -8.29
N PHE A 250 14.21 2.21 -7.57
CA PHE A 250 12.97 1.43 -7.65
C PHE A 250 11.74 2.30 -7.38
N TYR A 251 11.70 3.03 -6.26
CA TYR A 251 10.55 3.88 -5.92
C TYR A 251 10.44 5.11 -6.83
N ALA A 252 11.54 5.71 -7.25
CA ALA A 252 11.51 6.83 -8.19
C ALA A 252 10.93 6.42 -9.56
N CYS A 253 11.41 5.30 -10.13
CA CYS A 253 10.85 4.76 -11.37
C CYS A 253 9.39 4.31 -11.21
N ARG A 254 9.00 3.82 -10.03
CA ARG A 254 7.61 3.47 -9.72
C ARG A 254 6.70 4.69 -9.76
N ILE A 255 7.11 5.84 -9.23
CA ILE A 255 6.34 7.09 -9.33
C ILE A 255 6.14 7.49 -10.79
N VAL A 256 7.22 7.45 -11.60
CA VAL A 256 7.14 7.72 -13.03
C VAL A 256 6.20 6.72 -13.72
N GLY A 257 6.31 5.42 -13.39
CA GLY A 257 5.44 4.36 -13.90
C GLY A 257 3.97 4.58 -13.52
N THR A 258 3.71 5.09 -12.31
CA THR A 258 2.36 5.42 -11.85
C THR A 258 1.75 6.59 -12.64
N LEU A 259 2.54 7.64 -12.92
CA LEU A 259 2.11 8.79 -13.73
C LEU A 259 1.78 8.37 -15.17
N ILE A 260 2.69 7.65 -15.81
CA ILE A 260 2.52 7.16 -17.18
C ILE A 260 1.38 6.15 -17.25
N GLY A 261 1.33 5.21 -16.29
CA GLY A 261 0.32 4.18 -16.20
C GLY A 261 -1.09 4.76 -16.02
N ALA A 262 -1.26 5.80 -15.20
CA ALA A 262 -2.55 6.47 -15.04
C ALA A 262 -3.07 7.03 -16.38
N TRP A 263 -2.19 7.55 -17.24
CA TRP A 263 -2.55 8.04 -18.56
C TRP A 263 -2.81 6.90 -19.55
N VAL A 264 -1.99 5.85 -19.54
CA VAL A 264 -2.13 4.69 -20.45
C VAL A 264 -3.42 3.92 -20.15
N LEU A 265 -3.77 3.75 -18.88
CA LEU A 265 -4.98 3.03 -18.44
C LEU A 265 -6.31 3.72 -18.82
N VAL A 266 -6.28 4.96 -19.31
CA VAL A 266 -7.44 5.58 -19.95
C VAL A 266 -7.69 5.00 -21.34
N LYS A 267 -6.64 4.49 -22.03
CA LYS A 267 -6.69 4.07 -23.44
C LYS A 267 -6.57 2.56 -23.63
N VAL A 268 -5.97 1.87 -22.67
CA VAL A 268 -5.66 0.44 -22.74
C VAL A 268 -6.44 -0.29 -21.66
N SER A 269 -6.97 -1.47 -21.97
CA SER A 269 -7.69 -2.28 -20.96
C SER A 269 -6.78 -2.67 -19.81
N ASP A 270 -7.34 -2.67 -18.59
CA ASP A 270 -6.67 -2.99 -17.33
C ASP A 270 -5.85 -4.28 -17.42
N VAL A 271 -6.48 -5.35 -17.90
CA VAL A 271 -5.88 -6.68 -18.00
C VAL A 271 -4.75 -6.74 -19.03
N LYS A 272 -4.88 -6.07 -20.16
CA LYS A 272 -3.85 -6.03 -21.20
C LYS A 272 -2.60 -5.29 -20.72
N TYR A 273 -2.80 -4.14 -20.05
CA TYR A 273 -1.73 -3.39 -19.40
C TYR A 273 -0.98 -4.24 -18.37
N LEU A 274 -1.74 -4.89 -17.48
CA LEU A 274 -1.19 -5.77 -16.44
C LEU A 274 -0.35 -6.91 -17.05
N THR A 275 -0.88 -7.58 -18.09
CA THR A 275 -0.18 -8.72 -18.74
C THR A 275 1.17 -8.27 -19.31
N TRP A 276 1.24 -7.13 -20.00
CA TRP A 276 2.49 -6.65 -20.57
C TRP A 276 3.52 -6.28 -19.50
N ASN A 277 3.08 -5.58 -18.45
CA ASN A 277 3.98 -5.21 -17.36
C ASN A 277 4.49 -6.43 -16.59
N MET A 278 3.64 -7.42 -16.32
CA MET A 278 4.05 -8.64 -15.60
C MET A 278 4.97 -9.54 -16.46
N ALA A 279 4.78 -9.59 -17.77
CA ALA A 279 5.71 -10.29 -18.65
C ALA A 279 7.11 -9.64 -18.65
N GLY A 280 7.16 -8.31 -18.75
CA GLY A 280 8.41 -7.56 -18.63
C GLY A 280 9.06 -7.70 -17.26
N ALA A 281 8.28 -7.61 -16.18
CA ALA A 281 8.77 -7.80 -14.81
C ALA A 281 9.34 -9.21 -14.59
N LEU A 282 8.70 -10.25 -15.12
CA LEU A 282 9.19 -11.63 -15.00
C LEU A 282 10.54 -11.81 -15.72
N ALA A 283 10.68 -11.22 -16.92
CA ALA A 283 11.94 -11.24 -17.66
C ALA A 283 13.07 -10.53 -16.89
N LEU A 284 12.76 -9.40 -16.24
CA LEU A 284 13.72 -8.65 -15.39
C LEU A 284 14.10 -9.45 -14.14
N CYS A 285 13.13 -10.11 -13.47
CA CYS A 285 13.41 -10.98 -12.34
C CYS A 285 14.35 -12.13 -12.74
N ALA A 286 14.10 -12.76 -13.91
CA ALA A 286 14.97 -13.81 -14.44
C ALA A 286 16.37 -13.28 -14.77
N ALA A 287 16.48 -12.10 -15.38
CA ALA A 287 17.76 -11.47 -15.66
C ALA A 287 18.56 -11.18 -14.38
N LEU A 288 17.92 -10.70 -13.31
CA LEU A 288 18.56 -10.40 -12.02
C LEU A 288 19.13 -11.63 -11.30
N LEU A 289 18.75 -12.85 -11.68
CA LEU A 289 19.38 -14.08 -11.17
C LEU A 289 20.83 -14.23 -11.67
N PHE A 290 21.12 -13.72 -12.86
CA PHE A 290 22.42 -13.93 -13.55
C PHE A 290 23.25 -12.66 -13.64
N VAL A 291 22.63 -11.49 -13.69
CA VAL A 291 23.34 -10.19 -13.83
C VAL A 291 24.13 -9.89 -12.57
N ARG A 292 25.40 -9.50 -12.74
CA ARG A 292 26.32 -9.11 -11.65
C ARG A 292 26.88 -7.70 -11.83
N ASN A 293 26.69 -7.09 -13.00
CA ASN A 293 27.11 -5.71 -13.25
C ASN A 293 26.20 -4.74 -12.48
N GLU A 294 26.79 -3.89 -11.66
CA GLU A 294 26.06 -2.96 -10.79
C GLU A 294 25.13 -2.03 -11.57
N ALA A 295 25.61 -1.42 -12.65
CA ALA A 295 24.82 -0.50 -13.45
C ALA A 295 23.58 -1.21 -14.07
N ALA A 296 23.75 -2.46 -14.49
CA ALA A 296 22.65 -3.27 -15.02
C ALA A 296 21.66 -3.68 -13.91
N ILE A 297 22.13 -3.93 -12.68
CA ILE A 297 21.26 -4.17 -11.52
C ILE A 297 20.43 -2.92 -11.19
N TYR A 298 21.06 -1.73 -11.11
CA TYR A 298 20.34 -0.47 -10.89
C TYR A 298 19.25 -0.24 -11.95
N ALA A 299 19.59 -0.42 -13.22
CA ALA A 299 18.63 -0.26 -14.31
C ALA A 299 17.50 -1.28 -14.23
N ALA A 300 17.80 -2.56 -14.02
CA ALA A 300 16.81 -3.62 -13.98
C ALA A 300 15.84 -3.46 -12.79
N VAL A 301 16.34 -3.11 -11.60
CA VAL A 301 15.52 -2.86 -10.41
C VAL A 301 14.66 -1.60 -10.60
N GLY A 302 15.20 -0.54 -11.22
CA GLY A 302 14.44 0.66 -11.56
C GLY A 302 13.28 0.36 -12.52
N VAL A 303 13.55 -0.34 -13.63
CA VAL A 303 12.51 -0.74 -14.61
C VAL A 303 11.49 -1.70 -13.98
N LEU A 304 11.92 -2.56 -13.05
CA LEU A 304 11.02 -3.42 -12.29
C LEU A 304 10.05 -2.59 -11.44
N GLY A 305 10.54 -1.51 -10.79
CA GLY A 305 9.68 -0.54 -10.08
C GLY A 305 8.64 0.09 -10.99
N PHE A 306 9.03 0.49 -12.21
CA PHE A 306 8.10 1.01 -13.22
C PHE A 306 7.02 -0.01 -13.58
N ALA A 307 7.39 -1.25 -13.85
CA ALA A 307 6.46 -2.32 -14.22
C ALA A 307 5.46 -2.66 -13.10
N MET A 308 5.87 -2.51 -11.84
CA MET A 308 5.03 -2.80 -10.67
C MET A 308 4.08 -1.65 -10.28
N ALA A 309 4.14 -0.49 -10.95
CA ALA A 309 3.52 0.76 -10.50
C ALA A 309 1.99 0.72 -10.33
N CYS A 310 1.26 0.10 -11.29
CA CYS A 310 -0.21 0.15 -11.32
C CYS A 310 -0.90 -1.18 -10.95
N VAL A 311 -0.13 -2.16 -10.48
CA VAL A 311 -0.61 -3.54 -10.28
C VAL A 311 -1.75 -3.60 -9.29
N PHE A 312 -1.62 -2.94 -8.12
CA PHE A 312 -2.69 -2.89 -7.11
C PHE A 312 -3.99 -2.30 -7.68
N ALA A 313 -3.89 -1.11 -8.30
CA ALA A 313 -5.04 -0.42 -8.84
C ALA A 313 -5.77 -1.25 -9.92
N THR A 314 -5.00 -1.96 -10.74
CA THR A 314 -5.54 -2.83 -11.80
C THR A 314 -6.28 -4.03 -11.23
N PHE A 315 -5.67 -4.80 -10.32
CA PHE A 315 -6.34 -5.93 -9.69
C PHE A 315 -7.58 -5.49 -8.87
N TYR A 316 -7.46 -4.40 -8.13
CA TYR A 316 -8.58 -3.84 -7.37
C TYR A 316 -9.75 -3.47 -8.29
N ALA A 317 -9.49 -2.78 -9.40
CA ALA A 317 -10.50 -2.38 -10.35
C ALA A 317 -11.17 -3.59 -11.04
N VAL A 318 -10.38 -4.61 -11.44
CA VAL A 318 -10.91 -5.84 -12.04
C VAL A 318 -11.84 -6.57 -11.06
N ALA A 319 -11.44 -6.72 -9.80
CA ALA A 319 -12.27 -7.37 -8.80
C ALA A 319 -13.57 -6.60 -8.53
N THR A 320 -13.50 -5.26 -8.39
CA THR A 320 -14.66 -4.42 -8.14
C THR A 320 -15.63 -4.40 -9.33
N LYS A 321 -15.10 -4.37 -10.57
CA LYS A 321 -15.92 -4.46 -11.79
C LYS A 321 -16.63 -5.79 -11.93
N ALA A 322 -16.06 -6.89 -11.42
CA ALA A 322 -16.66 -8.24 -11.48
C ALA A 322 -17.85 -8.40 -10.53
N VAL A 323 -17.89 -7.65 -9.42
CA VAL A 323 -18.97 -7.70 -8.40
C VAL A 323 -19.25 -6.29 -7.87
N PRO A 324 -19.80 -5.38 -8.68
CA PRO A 324 -19.93 -3.96 -8.33
C PRO A 324 -20.78 -3.73 -7.07
N GLU A 325 -21.76 -4.59 -6.85
CA GLU A 325 -22.65 -4.53 -5.68
C GLU A 325 -21.92 -4.82 -4.36
N ASN A 326 -20.79 -5.53 -4.41
CA ASN A 326 -20.00 -5.93 -3.24
C ASN A 326 -18.67 -5.18 -3.15
N ALA A 327 -18.62 -3.93 -3.63
CA ALA A 327 -17.38 -3.15 -3.67
C ALA A 327 -16.72 -2.96 -2.29
N ASN A 328 -17.52 -2.91 -1.22
CA ASN A 328 -17.03 -2.77 0.15
C ASN A 328 -16.32 -4.05 0.63
N GLU A 329 -16.93 -5.21 0.37
CA GLU A 329 -16.39 -6.53 0.71
C GLU A 329 -15.13 -6.82 -0.10
N VAL A 330 -15.13 -6.47 -1.40
CA VAL A 330 -13.93 -6.53 -2.26
C VAL A 330 -12.81 -5.68 -1.67
N ALA A 331 -13.09 -4.44 -1.23
CA ALA A 331 -12.09 -3.60 -0.60
C ALA A 331 -11.49 -4.29 0.64
N GLY A 332 -12.33 -4.87 1.51
CA GLY A 332 -11.88 -5.63 2.67
C GLY A 332 -10.92 -6.77 2.31
N LEU A 333 -11.27 -7.58 1.30
CA LEU A 333 -10.42 -8.69 0.82
C LEU A 333 -9.11 -8.20 0.22
N MET A 334 -9.14 -7.14 -0.61
CA MET A 334 -7.94 -6.59 -1.24
C MET A 334 -6.97 -6.01 -0.22
N ILE A 335 -7.49 -5.31 0.81
CA ILE A 335 -6.64 -4.75 1.87
C ILE A 335 -6.14 -5.85 2.81
N MET A 336 -6.94 -6.89 3.10
CA MET A 336 -6.47 -8.07 3.81
C MET A 336 -5.27 -8.73 3.09
N ALA A 337 -5.32 -8.81 1.77
CA ALA A 337 -4.24 -9.39 0.96
C ALA A 337 -2.90 -8.63 1.10
N ILE A 338 -2.90 -7.34 1.48
CA ILE A 338 -1.69 -6.55 1.74
C ILE A 338 -0.86 -7.16 2.88
N SER A 339 -1.49 -7.87 3.82
CA SER A 339 -0.79 -8.54 4.93
C SER A 339 0.26 -9.56 4.48
N ALA A 340 0.17 -10.06 3.24
CA ALA A 340 1.18 -10.95 2.65
C ALA A 340 2.58 -10.33 2.60
N GLY A 341 2.67 -8.99 2.63
CA GLY A 341 3.96 -8.29 2.73
C GLY A 341 4.76 -8.66 3.99
N ALA A 342 4.08 -8.98 5.09
CA ALA A 342 4.74 -9.36 6.34
C ALA A 342 5.61 -10.65 6.23
N VAL A 343 5.27 -11.52 5.30
CA VAL A 343 5.95 -12.83 5.11
C VAL A 343 7.17 -12.70 4.20
N SER A 344 7.23 -11.70 3.36
CA SER A 344 8.23 -11.60 2.26
C SER A 344 9.66 -11.46 2.75
N GLY A 345 9.91 -10.57 3.72
CA GLY A 345 11.25 -10.38 4.30
C GLY A 345 11.81 -11.66 4.92
N PRO A 346 11.07 -12.34 5.81
CA PRO A 346 11.45 -13.65 6.35
C PRO A 346 11.73 -14.70 5.27
N VAL A 347 10.87 -14.84 4.27
CA VAL A 347 11.04 -15.84 3.18
C VAL A 347 12.29 -15.52 2.35
N CYS A 348 12.45 -14.29 1.88
CA CYS A 348 13.66 -13.87 1.18
C CYS A 348 14.92 -14.07 2.05
N GLY A 349 14.84 -13.74 3.35
CA GLY A 349 15.95 -13.91 4.30
C GLY A 349 16.37 -15.37 4.47
N VAL A 350 15.40 -16.29 4.55
CA VAL A 350 15.68 -17.75 4.60
C VAL A 350 16.36 -18.22 3.31
N ILE A 351 15.85 -17.83 2.14
CA ILE A 351 16.44 -18.17 0.84
C ILE A 351 17.89 -17.67 0.75
N VAL A 352 18.10 -16.39 1.04
CA VAL A 352 19.44 -15.77 0.99
C VAL A 352 20.41 -16.47 1.95
N ARG A 353 19.96 -16.79 3.17
CA ARG A 353 20.79 -17.47 4.17
C ARG A 353 21.12 -18.92 3.77
N ALA A 354 20.13 -19.65 3.24
CA ALA A 354 20.31 -21.05 2.85
C ALA A 354 21.31 -21.24 1.70
N TRP A 355 21.35 -20.30 0.76
CA TRP A 355 22.21 -20.40 -0.43
C TRP A 355 23.36 -19.38 -0.47
N GLY A 356 23.50 -18.52 0.52
CA GLY A 356 24.56 -17.51 0.57
C GLY A 356 24.57 -16.50 -0.58
N ASN A 357 23.47 -16.41 -1.34
CA ASN A 357 23.39 -15.60 -2.56
C ASN A 357 22.09 -14.77 -2.62
N PRO A 358 22.18 -13.43 -2.49
CA PRO A 358 21.01 -12.56 -2.54
C PRO A 358 20.21 -12.63 -3.86
N HIS A 359 20.88 -12.90 -4.98
CA HIS A 359 20.22 -13.04 -6.28
C HIS A 359 19.22 -14.19 -6.32
N LEU A 360 19.47 -15.27 -5.55
CA LEU A 360 18.52 -16.38 -5.47
C LEU A 360 17.23 -16.02 -4.71
N GLY A 361 17.27 -14.97 -3.88
CA GLY A 361 16.05 -14.39 -3.31
C GLY A 361 15.07 -13.87 -4.37
N MET A 362 15.56 -13.47 -5.55
CA MET A 362 14.72 -13.07 -6.68
C MET A 362 13.84 -14.21 -7.21
N LEU A 363 14.12 -15.48 -6.90
CA LEU A 363 13.22 -16.62 -7.24
C LEU A 363 11.85 -16.48 -6.59
N PHE A 364 11.81 -16.02 -5.32
CA PHE A 364 10.54 -15.75 -4.64
C PHE A 364 9.76 -14.63 -5.33
N VAL A 365 10.44 -13.55 -5.67
CA VAL A 365 9.84 -12.42 -6.41
C VAL A 365 9.34 -12.88 -7.78
N ALA A 366 10.16 -13.64 -8.50
CA ALA A 366 9.81 -14.21 -9.82
C ALA A 366 8.57 -15.12 -9.74
N ALA A 367 8.45 -15.95 -8.70
CA ALA A 367 7.29 -16.80 -8.48
C ALA A 367 6.01 -15.97 -8.27
N CYS A 368 6.08 -14.90 -7.47
CA CYS A 368 4.97 -13.96 -7.27
C CYS A 368 4.58 -13.26 -8.58
N VAL A 369 5.57 -12.79 -9.37
CA VAL A 369 5.33 -12.13 -10.65
C VAL A 369 4.76 -13.12 -11.69
N ALA A 370 5.25 -14.36 -11.72
CA ALA A 370 4.72 -15.42 -12.58
C ALA A 370 3.24 -15.71 -12.27
N TYR A 371 2.87 -15.76 -10.98
CA TYR A 371 1.47 -15.88 -10.59
C TYR A 371 0.64 -14.70 -11.11
N MET A 372 1.11 -13.45 -10.94
CA MET A 372 0.40 -12.26 -11.42
C MET A 372 0.22 -12.25 -12.93
N LEU A 373 1.25 -12.69 -13.69
CA LEU A 373 1.17 -12.86 -15.14
C LEU A 373 0.13 -13.91 -15.50
N TRP A 374 0.19 -15.08 -14.88
CA TRP A 374 -0.78 -16.15 -15.11
C TRP A 374 -2.21 -15.68 -14.80
N ALA A 375 -2.42 -15.03 -13.65
CA ALA A 375 -3.72 -14.50 -13.27
C ALA A 375 -4.25 -13.49 -14.29
N SER A 376 -3.40 -12.60 -14.81
CA SER A 376 -3.77 -11.60 -15.83
C SER A 376 -4.22 -12.29 -17.14
N ILE A 377 -3.54 -13.35 -17.57
CA ILE A 377 -3.92 -14.14 -18.76
C ILE A 377 -5.29 -14.82 -18.54
N GLN A 378 -5.51 -15.41 -17.34
CA GLN A 378 -6.79 -16.04 -17.00
C GLN A 378 -7.96 -15.06 -16.94
N LEU A 379 -7.71 -13.82 -16.52
CA LEU A 379 -8.71 -12.74 -16.50
C LEU A 379 -9.04 -12.24 -17.91
N LYS A 380 -8.06 -12.26 -18.84
CA LYS A 380 -8.26 -11.86 -20.24
C LYS A 380 -9.14 -12.83 -21.03
N MET A 381 -9.07 -14.13 -20.76
CA MET A 381 -9.82 -15.15 -21.51
C MET A 381 -11.34 -15.11 -21.26
N LYS A 382 -11.83 -14.35 -20.27
CA LYS A 382 -13.25 -14.26 -19.91
C LYS A 382 -13.93 -12.95 -20.30
N ASN A 383 -13.15 -11.94 -20.72
CA ASN A 383 -13.64 -10.67 -21.26
C ASN A 383 -13.47 -10.66 -22.79
#